data_1aa7301a55699598187fdd5f9bae4c5f
#
_entry.id   1aa7301a55699598187fdd5f9bae4c5f
#
_cell.length_a   1.000
_cell.length_b   1.000
_cell.length_c   1.000
_cell.angle_alpha   90.00
_cell.angle_beta   90.00
_cell.angle_gamma   90.00
#
_symmetry.space_group_name_H-M   'P 1'
#
loop_
_entity.id
_entity.type
_entity.pdbx_description
1 polymer ?
#
loop_
_entity_poly.entity_id
_entity_poly.type
_entity_poly.pdbx_seq_one_letter_code
_entity_poly.pdbx_strand_id
1 'polypeptide(L)'
;MLSPRLILDRSIHYSAGMSNVVNATTTKSRSAPSLDERIAAARADLSPAEERVASFFSEHREEVMFLSAVDIAARLDTSDATVIRAAQSLGYSGLPALKAELRDALRSRATPTLRLGRSLEDLGDDPSVVLEHVLATELQLLHDARKTLRNADFIHALQLIAGAEREVILGLGPNAPLAEYFAARLRRMRRAAVSVGARGQGLADALIDMRKGDVVIVLAYDRSSPEAELTLERARDLHLGSILLTDTLGLALAGQFTVALTAHRAGGGMFHLSAITVVVLDALLFGLAELDRAGALAAAKELQELRVRIDDHIKGGAA
;
A
#
# COMPACT_ATOMS: atom_id res chain seq x y z
N MET A 1 10.97 45.49 29.49
CA MET A 1 11.35 46.39 28.36
C MET A 1 12.71 45.95 27.88
N LEU A 2 12.75 45.28 26.74
CA LEU A 2 13.85 45.28 25.79
C LEU A 2 13.45 44.36 24.64
N SER A 3 13.43 44.96 23.46
CA SER A 3 12.89 44.44 22.18
C SER A 3 13.89 43.51 21.49
N PRO A 4 13.45 42.53 20.69
CA PRO A 4 14.30 41.70 19.86
C PRO A 4 14.39 42.24 18.45
N ARG A 5 15.59 42.56 17.96
CA ARG A 5 15.90 42.66 16.52
C ARG A 5 17.37 42.33 16.33
N LEU A 6 17.64 41.23 15.64
CA LEU A 6 18.77 41.16 14.71
C LEU A 6 18.49 40.01 13.72
N ILE A 7 18.08 40.43 12.52
CA ILE A 7 17.96 39.61 11.31
C ILE A 7 19.32 39.72 10.62
N LEU A 8 19.96 38.60 10.36
CA LEU A 8 21.13 38.51 9.51
C LEU A 8 20.70 38.26 8.07
N ASP A 9 20.83 39.37 7.30
CA ASP A 9 20.83 39.37 5.84
C ASP A 9 22.13 38.72 5.33
N ARG A 10 22.03 37.68 4.53
CA ARG A 10 23.13 37.20 3.68
C ARG A 10 22.62 36.96 2.28
N SER A 11 22.61 38.05 1.52
CA SER A 11 22.51 38.02 0.05
C SER A 11 23.80 37.40 -0.52
N ILE A 12 23.71 36.25 -1.12
CA ILE A 12 24.78 35.70 -1.94
C ILE A 12 24.46 36.07 -3.39
N HIS A 13 25.21 37.02 -3.93
CA HIS A 13 25.24 37.36 -5.35
C HIS A 13 25.86 36.20 -6.14
N TYR A 14 25.12 35.61 -7.04
CA TYR A 14 25.68 34.82 -8.14
C TYR A 14 25.72 35.66 -9.41
N SER A 15 26.93 35.87 -9.86
CA SER A 15 27.30 36.59 -11.05
C SER A 15 26.75 35.95 -12.32
N ALA A 16 26.21 36.78 -13.19
CA ALA A 16 25.80 36.42 -14.54
C ALA A 16 27.00 36.11 -15.43
N GLY A 17 26.92 35.00 -16.14
CA GLY A 17 27.90 34.67 -17.17
C GLY A 17 27.33 33.73 -18.23
N MET A 18 27.07 34.30 -19.39
CA MET A 18 27.05 33.73 -20.75
C MET A 18 25.87 32.88 -21.18
N SER A 19 25.06 33.55 -21.97
CA SER A 19 24.21 33.02 -23.03
C SER A 19 24.92 31.97 -23.90
N ASN A 20 24.27 30.84 -24.14
CA ASN A 20 24.26 30.27 -25.48
C ASN A 20 22.94 29.51 -25.69
N VAL A 21 22.25 30.00 -26.66
CA VAL A 21 21.00 29.52 -27.24
C VAL A 21 21.25 28.17 -27.88
N VAL A 22 20.59 27.12 -27.36
CA VAL A 22 20.29 25.96 -28.17
C VAL A 22 18.78 25.78 -28.15
N ASN A 23 18.16 26.17 -29.25
CA ASN A 23 16.80 25.81 -29.61
C ASN A 23 16.71 24.27 -29.66
N ALA A 24 16.37 23.65 -28.56
CA ALA A 24 15.89 22.29 -28.56
C ALA A 24 14.39 22.35 -28.89
N THR A 25 14.09 22.10 -30.16
CA THR A 25 12.74 21.77 -30.63
C THR A 25 12.20 20.66 -29.76
N THR A 26 11.28 20.99 -28.88
CA THR A 26 10.58 20.01 -28.02
C THR A 26 9.69 19.18 -28.94
N THR A 27 10.23 18.08 -29.43
CA THR A 27 9.45 17.03 -30.06
C THR A 27 8.54 16.46 -28.97
N LYS A 28 7.28 16.93 -28.96
CA LYS A 28 6.21 16.30 -28.16
C LYS A 28 6.20 14.82 -28.57
N SER A 29 6.75 13.97 -27.72
CA SER A 29 6.55 12.53 -27.79
C SER A 29 5.03 12.35 -27.73
N ARG A 30 4.43 11.92 -28.83
CA ARG A 30 3.03 11.52 -28.91
C ARG A 30 2.93 10.30 -27.99
N SER A 31 2.38 10.48 -26.80
CA SER A 31 1.95 9.36 -25.97
C SER A 31 0.96 8.54 -26.78
N ALA A 32 1.02 7.21 -26.65
CA ALA A 32 0.05 6.32 -27.28
C ALA A 32 -1.37 6.75 -26.84
N PRO A 33 -2.37 6.67 -27.75
CA PRO A 33 -3.74 7.08 -27.45
C PRO A 33 -4.29 6.27 -26.26
N SER A 34 -4.95 6.96 -25.33
CA SER A 34 -5.60 6.38 -24.16
C SER A 34 -6.77 5.48 -24.56
N LEU A 35 -7.22 4.59 -23.65
CA LEU A 35 -8.40 3.73 -23.88
C LEU A 35 -9.62 4.54 -24.36
N ASP A 36 -9.90 5.70 -23.77
CA ASP A 36 -11.06 6.53 -24.17
C ASP A 36 -10.89 7.11 -25.59
N GLU A 37 -9.69 7.54 -25.94
CA GLU A 37 -9.39 8.02 -27.30
C GLU A 37 -9.50 6.87 -28.31
N ARG A 38 -9.10 5.65 -27.96
CA ARG A 38 -9.24 4.46 -28.79
C ARG A 38 -10.72 4.08 -28.98
N ILE A 39 -11.51 4.11 -27.90
CA ILE A 39 -12.96 3.85 -27.95
C ILE A 39 -13.64 4.90 -28.85
N ALA A 40 -13.32 6.18 -28.67
CA ALA A 40 -13.90 7.24 -29.49
C ALA A 40 -13.55 7.09 -30.97
N ALA A 41 -12.32 6.68 -31.29
CA ALA A 41 -11.86 6.47 -32.67
C ALA A 41 -12.49 5.22 -33.32
N ALA A 42 -12.67 4.14 -32.57
CA ALA A 42 -13.19 2.88 -33.09
C ALA A 42 -14.73 2.77 -33.08
N ARG A 43 -15.43 3.72 -32.46
CA ARG A 43 -16.84 3.62 -32.12
C ARG A 43 -17.75 3.35 -33.32
N ALA A 44 -17.44 3.88 -34.50
CA ALA A 44 -18.21 3.68 -35.72
C ALA A 44 -18.07 2.26 -36.30
N ASP A 45 -17.00 1.55 -35.95
CA ASP A 45 -16.66 0.24 -36.49
C ASP A 45 -16.99 -0.90 -35.51
N LEU A 46 -17.43 -0.58 -34.28
CA LEU A 46 -17.81 -1.56 -33.27
C LEU A 46 -19.22 -2.11 -33.54
N SER A 47 -19.36 -3.42 -33.42
CA SER A 47 -20.72 -4.03 -33.35
C SER A 47 -21.39 -3.62 -32.02
N PRO A 48 -22.74 -3.70 -31.91
CA PRO A 48 -23.47 -3.37 -30.69
C PRO A 48 -22.98 -4.14 -29.44
N ALA A 49 -22.54 -5.39 -29.63
CA ALA A 49 -22.00 -6.20 -28.54
C ALA A 49 -20.60 -5.74 -28.14
N GLU A 50 -19.75 -5.39 -29.09
CA GLU A 50 -18.40 -4.85 -28.84
C GLU A 50 -18.47 -3.46 -28.20
N GLU A 51 -19.45 -2.61 -28.58
CA GLU A 51 -19.65 -1.30 -27.96
C GLU A 51 -20.04 -1.43 -26.48
N ARG A 52 -20.92 -2.37 -26.12
CA ARG A 52 -21.21 -2.65 -24.69
C ARG A 52 -19.98 -3.09 -23.93
N VAL A 53 -19.15 -3.94 -24.52
CA VAL A 53 -17.89 -4.40 -23.91
C VAL A 53 -16.90 -3.23 -23.78
N ALA A 54 -16.77 -2.39 -24.81
CA ALA A 54 -15.90 -1.21 -24.78
C ALA A 54 -16.33 -0.19 -23.71
N SER A 55 -17.64 0.05 -23.58
CA SER A 55 -18.20 0.88 -22.50
C SER A 55 -17.87 0.31 -21.12
N PHE A 56 -18.05 -0.99 -20.94
CA PHE A 56 -17.66 -1.66 -19.71
C PHE A 56 -16.18 -1.53 -19.39
N PHE A 57 -15.29 -1.62 -20.40
CA PHE A 57 -13.86 -1.39 -20.22
C PHE A 57 -13.55 0.03 -19.74
N SER A 58 -14.30 1.03 -20.21
CA SER A 58 -14.11 2.43 -19.80
C SER A 58 -14.69 2.73 -18.41
N GLU A 59 -15.88 2.23 -18.11
CA GLU A 59 -16.61 2.53 -16.88
C GLU A 59 -16.11 1.71 -15.68
N HIS A 60 -15.64 0.47 -15.92
CA HIS A 60 -15.23 -0.48 -14.87
C HIS A 60 -13.75 -0.85 -14.95
N ARG A 61 -12.87 0.12 -15.21
CA ARG A 61 -11.43 -0.08 -15.47
C ARG A 61 -10.73 -0.93 -14.42
N GLU A 62 -11.06 -0.70 -13.16
CA GLU A 62 -10.46 -1.42 -12.04
C GLU A 62 -10.90 -2.88 -12.03
N GLU A 63 -12.19 -3.16 -12.27
CA GLU A 63 -12.69 -4.53 -12.33
C GLU A 63 -12.12 -5.28 -13.53
N VAL A 64 -12.05 -4.62 -14.70
CA VAL A 64 -11.54 -5.22 -15.94
C VAL A 64 -10.12 -5.75 -15.77
N MET A 65 -9.29 -5.11 -14.95
CA MET A 65 -7.93 -5.57 -14.71
C MET A 65 -7.86 -6.98 -14.09
N PHE A 66 -8.90 -7.39 -13.39
CA PHE A 66 -8.93 -8.64 -12.62
C PHE A 66 -9.83 -9.72 -13.23
N LEU A 67 -10.89 -9.33 -13.97
CA LEU A 67 -11.86 -10.26 -14.56
C LEU A 67 -11.26 -10.98 -15.78
N SER A 68 -11.50 -12.28 -15.91
CA SER A 68 -11.20 -13.01 -17.13
C SER A 68 -12.16 -12.60 -18.29
N ALA A 69 -11.82 -12.99 -19.53
CA ALA A 69 -12.75 -12.76 -20.65
C ALA A 69 -14.11 -13.46 -20.43
N VAL A 70 -14.09 -14.62 -19.79
CA VAL A 70 -15.29 -15.40 -19.44
C VAL A 70 -16.12 -14.66 -18.40
N ASP A 71 -15.51 -14.09 -17.38
CA ASP A 71 -16.22 -13.34 -16.32
C ASP A 71 -16.88 -12.07 -16.88
N ILE A 72 -16.16 -11.36 -17.76
CA ILE A 72 -16.70 -10.15 -18.44
C ILE A 72 -17.85 -10.55 -19.36
N ALA A 73 -17.68 -11.62 -20.12
CA ALA A 73 -18.71 -12.16 -21.02
C ALA A 73 -19.99 -12.52 -20.26
N ALA A 74 -19.87 -13.21 -19.15
CA ALA A 74 -20.99 -13.59 -18.29
C ALA A 74 -21.75 -12.38 -17.73
N ARG A 75 -21.03 -11.30 -17.36
CA ARG A 75 -21.67 -10.07 -16.84
C ARG A 75 -22.43 -9.27 -17.91
N LEU A 76 -21.98 -9.34 -19.16
CA LEU A 76 -22.53 -8.56 -20.27
C LEU A 76 -23.47 -9.37 -21.18
N ASP A 77 -23.77 -10.61 -20.80
CA ASP A 77 -24.54 -11.55 -21.60
C ASP A 77 -24.02 -11.61 -23.05
N THR A 78 -22.74 -11.98 -23.18
CA THR A 78 -22.04 -12.10 -24.46
C THR A 78 -21.05 -13.27 -24.44
N SER A 79 -20.27 -13.46 -25.51
CA SER A 79 -19.23 -14.49 -25.56
C SER A 79 -17.84 -13.93 -25.20
N ASP A 80 -16.96 -14.79 -24.65
CA ASP A 80 -15.55 -14.47 -24.40
C ASP A 80 -14.83 -14.05 -25.68
N ALA A 81 -15.19 -14.65 -26.83
CA ALA A 81 -14.71 -14.25 -28.15
C ALA A 81 -15.09 -12.78 -28.48
N THR A 82 -16.27 -12.32 -28.09
CA THR A 82 -16.70 -10.93 -28.27
C THR A 82 -15.87 -9.98 -27.41
N VAL A 83 -15.56 -10.36 -26.17
CA VAL A 83 -14.69 -9.58 -25.26
C VAL A 83 -13.28 -9.44 -25.85
N ILE A 84 -12.73 -10.52 -26.41
CA ILE A 84 -11.40 -10.49 -27.03
C ILE A 84 -11.42 -9.63 -28.30
N ARG A 85 -12.44 -9.77 -29.15
CA ARG A 85 -12.59 -8.96 -30.37
C ARG A 85 -12.76 -7.48 -30.05
N ALA A 86 -13.54 -7.12 -29.04
CA ALA A 86 -13.66 -5.73 -28.60
C ALA A 86 -12.30 -5.12 -28.26
N ALA A 87 -11.46 -5.83 -27.47
CA ALA A 87 -10.12 -5.38 -27.20
C ALA A 87 -9.26 -5.21 -28.47
N GLN A 88 -9.38 -6.14 -29.44
CA GLN A 88 -8.67 -6.08 -30.72
C GLN A 88 -9.16 -4.92 -31.60
N SER A 89 -10.46 -4.67 -31.68
CA SER A 89 -11.05 -3.54 -32.40
C SER A 89 -10.60 -2.19 -31.84
N LEU A 90 -10.26 -2.12 -30.55
CA LEU A 90 -9.66 -0.95 -29.91
C LEU A 90 -8.13 -0.85 -30.15
N GLY A 91 -7.55 -1.74 -30.96
CA GLY A 91 -6.13 -1.72 -31.36
C GLY A 91 -5.19 -2.36 -30.35
N TYR A 92 -5.69 -3.18 -29.42
CA TYR A 92 -4.85 -4.00 -28.55
C TYR A 92 -4.59 -5.38 -29.18
N SER A 93 -3.49 -6.02 -28.83
CA SER A 93 -3.24 -7.42 -29.25
C SER A 93 -4.20 -8.41 -28.60
N GLY A 94 -5.00 -7.99 -27.64
CA GLY A 94 -6.04 -8.74 -26.92
C GLY A 94 -6.27 -8.18 -25.51
N LEU A 95 -7.14 -8.82 -24.74
CA LEU A 95 -7.48 -8.41 -23.38
C LEU A 95 -6.28 -8.29 -22.44
N PRO A 96 -5.22 -9.14 -22.50
CA PRO A 96 -4.02 -8.94 -21.68
C PRO A 96 -3.29 -7.62 -21.93
N ALA A 97 -3.20 -7.17 -23.19
CA ALA A 97 -2.56 -5.91 -23.55
C ALA A 97 -3.36 -4.70 -23.06
N LEU A 98 -4.69 -4.72 -23.19
CA LEU A 98 -5.59 -3.72 -22.62
C LEU A 98 -5.42 -3.64 -21.10
N LYS A 99 -5.40 -4.78 -20.42
CA LYS A 99 -5.18 -4.84 -18.97
C LYS A 99 -3.81 -4.30 -18.56
N ALA A 100 -2.77 -4.53 -19.35
CA ALA A 100 -1.44 -3.97 -19.11
C ALA A 100 -1.47 -2.45 -19.21
N GLU A 101 -2.11 -1.88 -20.25
CA GLU A 101 -2.28 -0.44 -20.38
C GLU A 101 -3.10 0.17 -19.23
N LEU A 102 -4.21 -0.46 -18.83
CA LEU A 102 -4.99 -0.03 -17.67
C LEU A 102 -4.15 0.00 -16.39
N ARG A 103 -3.32 -1.04 -16.15
CA ARG A 103 -2.38 -1.06 -15.02
C ARG A 103 -1.35 0.04 -15.10
N ASP A 104 -0.78 0.28 -16.29
CA ASP A 104 0.22 1.33 -16.49
C ASP A 104 -0.41 2.73 -16.41
N ALA A 105 -1.64 2.90 -16.88
CA ALA A 105 -2.39 4.14 -16.74
C ALA A 105 -2.73 4.43 -15.26
N LEU A 106 -3.06 3.43 -14.47
CA LEU A 106 -3.22 3.57 -13.00
C LEU A 106 -1.88 3.90 -12.32
N ARG A 107 -0.79 3.28 -12.76
CA ARG A 107 0.56 3.59 -12.27
C ARG A 107 1.01 5.01 -12.65
N SER A 108 0.68 5.47 -13.86
CA SER A 108 1.10 6.78 -14.39
C SER A 108 0.16 7.93 -14.05
N ARG A 109 -1.14 7.68 -13.86
CA ARG A 109 -2.16 8.71 -13.63
C ARG A 109 -2.04 9.44 -12.30
N ALA A 110 -1.21 8.98 -11.40
CA ALA A 110 -1.07 9.65 -10.13
C ALA A 110 0.40 9.78 -9.73
N THR A 111 1.10 10.74 -10.32
CA THR A 111 2.29 11.22 -9.61
C THR A 111 1.87 11.61 -8.18
N PRO A 112 2.75 11.43 -7.18
CA PRO A 112 2.45 11.85 -5.81
C PRO A 112 1.91 13.29 -5.73
N THR A 113 2.39 14.17 -6.60
CA THR A 113 1.96 15.57 -6.72
C THR A 113 0.51 15.70 -7.20
N LEU A 114 0.10 14.94 -8.23
CA LEU A 114 -1.28 14.99 -8.74
C LEU A 114 -2.28 14.40 -7.72
N ARG A 115 -1.89 13.34 -7.01
CA ARG A 115 -2.73 12.77 -5.95
C ARG A 115 -2.91 13.75 -4.79
N LEU A 116 -1.81 14.40 -4.39
CA LEU A 116 -1.88 15.43 -3.35
C LEU A 116 -2.74 16.61 -3.80
N GLY A 117 -2.56 17.08 -5.05
CA GLY A 117 -3.37 18.17 -5.61
C GLY A 117 -4.86 17.88 -5.52
N ARG A 118 -5.30 16.70 -5.94
CA ARG A 118 -6.72 16.29 -5.81
C ARG A 118 -7.18 16.24 -4.37
N SER A 119 -6.39 15.65 -3.47
CA SER A 119 -6.74 15.60 -2.04
C SER A 119 -6.89 17.00 -1.44
N LEU A 120 -6.07 17.97 -1.89
CA LEU A 120 -6.18 19.35 -1.44
C LEU A 120 -7.37 20.08 -2.08
N GLU A 121 -7.69 19.80 -3.35
CA GLU A 121 -8.89 20.29 -4.02
C GLU A 121 -10.16 19.80 -3.32
N ASP A 122 -10.22 18.51 -2.95
CA ASP A 122 -11.33 17.91 -2.21
C ASP A 122 -11.51 18.54 -0.81
N LEU A 123 -10.41 18.97 -0.17
CA LEU A 123 -10.44 19.67 1.12
C LEU A 123 -10.90 21.12 1.01
N GLY A 124 -10.73 21.75 -0.17
CA GLY A 124 -10.98 23.18 -0.38
C GLY A 124 -9.97 24.07 0.35
N ASP A 125 -10.27 25.38 0.40
CA ASP A 125 -9.36 26.40 0.92
C ASP A 125 -9.53 26.69 2.44
N ASP A 126 -10.46 26.02 3.11
CA ASP A 126 -10.72 26.25 4.54
C ASP A 126 -10.08 25.18 5.44
N PRO A 127 -8.99 25.49 6.15
CA PRO A 127 -8.36 24.55 7.06
C PRO A 127 -9.24 24.08 8.22
N SER A 128 -10.34 24.79 8.52
CA SER A 128 -11.22 24.44 9.64
C SER A 128 -12.01 23.15 9.40
N VAL A 129 -12.21 22.75 8.14
CA VAL A 129 -12.93 21.52 7.77
C VAL A 129 -12.04 20.29 7.66
N VAL A 130 -10.69 20.46 7.70
CA VAL A 130 -9.74 19.38 7.46
C VAL A 130 -9.91 18.23 8.45
N LEU A 131 -10.06 18.53 9.73
CA LEU A 131 -10.21 17.51 10.77
C LEU A 131 -11.48 16.66 10.53
N GLU A 132 -12.59 17.32 10.25
CA GLU A 132 -13.85 16.62 9.99
C GLU A 132 -13.78 15.77 8.73
N HIS A 133 -13.17 16.28 7.67
CA HIS A 133 -12.96 15.54 6.42
C HIS A 133 -12.11 14.28 6.65
N VAL A 134 -10.99 14.40 7.37
CA VAL A 134 -10.12 13.26 7.69
C VAL A 134 -10.87 12.23 8.53
N LEU A 135 -11.59 12.67 9.57
CA LEU A 135 -12.38 11.78 10.42
C LEU A 135 -13.48 11.06 9.63
N ALA A 136 -14.24 11.79 8.81
CA ALA A 136 -15.28 11.21 7.97
C ALA A 136 -14.72 10.18 6.99
N THR A 137 -13.57 10.47 6.36
CA THR A 137 -12.91 9.56 5.43
C THR A 137 -12.41 8.29 6.14
N GLU A 138 -11.76 8.42 7.30
CA GLU A 138 -11.30 7.24 8.06
C GLU A 138 -12.48 6.40 8.57
N LEU A 139 -13.58 7.02 9.02
CA LEU A 139 -14.79 6.30 9.40
C LEU A 139 -15.39 5.51 8.24
N GLN A 140 -15.40 6.09 7.03
CA GLN A 140 -15.86 5.39 5.82
C GLN A 140 -14.96 4.20 5.49
N LEU A 141 -13.62 4.37 5.56
CA LEU A 141 -12.66 3.28 5.34
C LEU A 141 -12.85 2.14 6.35
N LEU A 142 -13.08 2.46 7.62
CA LEU A 142 -13.37 1.48 8.67
C LEU A 142 -14.69 0.75 8.40
N HIS A 143 -15.71 1.47 7.94
CA HIS A 143 -16.99 0.87 7.56
C HIS A 143 -16.83 -0.11 6.40
N ASP A 144 -16.06 0.24 5.37
CA ASP A 144 -15.82 -0.59 4.21
C ASP A 144 -14.91 -1.78 4.52
N ALA A 145 -13.95 -1.60 5.41
CA ALA A 145 -13.09 -2.68 5.89
C ALA A 145 -13.88 -3.84 6.53
N ARG A 146 -15.00 -3.55 7.18
CA ARG A 146 -15.91 -4.59 7.73
C ARG A 146 -16.51 -5.50 6.64
N LYS A 147 -16.54 -5.04 5.38
CA LYS A 147 -17.05 -5.81 4.24
C LYS A 147 -15.93 -6.53 3.48
N THR A 148 -14.73 -5.94 3.46
CA THR A 148 -13.60 -6.42 2.66
C THR A 148 -12.64 -7.33 3.43
N LEU A 149 -12.44 -7.08 4.73
CA LEU A 149 -11.64 -7.94 5.60
C LEU A 149 -12.41 -9.19 5.95
N ARG A 150 -12.03 -10.30 5.33
CA ARG A 150 -12.66 -11.60 5.59
C ARG A 150 -12.16 -12.18 6.91
N ASN A 151 -13.09 -12.57 7.77
CA ASN A 151 -12.74 -13.15 9.07
C ASN A 151 -11.89 -14.42 8.93
N ALA A 152 -12.10 -15.22 7.88
CA ALA A 152 -11.28 -16.41 7.61
C ALA A 152 -9.81 -16.07 7.35
N ASP A 153 -9.54 -15.01 6.57
CA ASP A 153 -8.18 -14.56 6.27
C ASP A 153 -7.50 -13.99 7.53
N PHE A 154 -8.26 -13.25 8.35
CA PHE A 154 -7.78 -12.74 9.62
C PHE A 154 -7.41 -13.87 10.60
N ILE A 155 -8.25 -14.88 10.75
CA ILE A 155 -7.96 -16.06 11.58
C ILE A 155 -6.75 -16.82 11.05
N HIS A 156 -6.64 -16.98 9.73
CA HIS A 156 -5.48 -17.63 9.11
C HIS A 156 -4.19 -16.86 9.40
N ALA A 157 -4.20 -15.52 9.27
CA ALA A 157 -3.07 -14.68 9.64
C ALA A 157 -2.68 -14.84 11.12
N LEU A 158 -3.67 -14.85 12.03
CA LEU A 158 -3.43 -15.10 13.46
C LEU A 158 -2.78 -16.45 13.70
N GLN A 159 -3.23 -17.51 13.02
CA GLN A 159 -2.66 -18.86 13.18
C GLN A 159 -1.21 -18.91 12.69
N LEU A 160 -0.90 -18.26 11.56
CA LEU A 160 0.46 -18.17 11.05
C LEU A 160 1.39 -17.46 12.04
N ILE A 161 0.96 -16.33 12.60
CA ILE A 161 1.74 -15.58 13.59
C ILE A 161 1.87 -16.40 14.88
N ALA A 162 0.78 -16.96 15.38
CA ALA A 162 0.80 -17.73 16.63
C ALA A 162 1.72 -18.95 16.57
N GLY A 163 1.80 -19.61 15.43
CA GLY A 163 2.66 -20.77 15.20
C GLY A 163 4.12 -20.45 14.87
N ALA A 164 4.47 -19.17 14.70
CA ALA A 164 5.82 -18.78 14.34
C ALA A 164 6.71 -18.62 15.57
N GLU A 165 8.01 -18.91 15.39
CA GLU A 165 9.05 -18.65 16.38
C GLU A 165 9.46 -17.17 16.40
N ARG A 166 9.37 -16.50 15.23
CA ARG A 166 9.73 -15.09 15.07
C ARG A 166 8.92 -14.44 13.93
N GLU A 167 8.58 -13.18 14.10
CA GLU A 167 7.94 -12.33 13.09
C GLU A 167 8.97 -11.42 12.39
N VAL A 168 9.04 -11.52 11.08
CA VAL A 168 9.84 -10.63 10.22
C VAL A 168 8.87 -9.69 9.49
N ILE A 169 8.88 -8.40 9.82
CA ILE A 169 7.90 -7.43 9.35
C ILE A 169 8.56 -6.44 8.41
N LEU A 170 8.27 -6.55 7.11
CA LEU A 170 8.76 -5.62 6.10
C LEU A 170 7.81 -4.44 5.96
N GLY A 171 8.35 -3.24 6.16
CA GLY A 171 7.66 -1.98 5.87
C GLY A 171 8.63 -0.96 5.30
N LEU A 172 8.37 -0.45 4.10
CA LEU A 172 9.26 0.48 3.41
C LEU A 172 8.68 1.90 3.37
N GLY A 173 9.55 2.90 3.44
CA GLY A 173 9.15 4.31 3.40
C GLY A 173 8.13 4.64 4.50
N PRO A 174 6.93 5.17 4.16
CA PRO A 174 5.89 5.50 5.15
C PRO A 174 5.37 4.31 5.97
N ASN A 175 5.57 3.07 5.49
CA ASN A 175 5.16 1.87 6.19
C ASN A 175 6.20 1.37 7.22
N ALA A 176 7.46 1.86 7.17
CA ALA A 176 8.49 1.44 8.11
C ALA A 176 8.14 1.75 9.58
N PRO A 177 7.60 2.94 9.94
CA PRO A 177 7.12 3.19 11.30
C PRO A 177 6.00 2.25 11.74
N LEU A 178 5.13 1.80 10.83
CA LEU A 178 4.04 0.87 11.15
C LEU A 178 4.57 -0.55 11.40
N ALA A 179 5.57 -0.98 10.63
CA ALA A 179 6.27 -2.24 10.86
C ALA A 179 6.97 -2.24 12.23
N GLU A 180 7.67 -1.15 12.58
CA GLU A 180 8.30 -1.01 13.89
C GLU A 180 7.28 -0.94 15.04
N TYR A 181 6.18 -0.20 14.84
CA TYR A 181 5.07 -0.17 15.80
C TYR A 181 4.58 -1.58 16.12
N PHE A 182 4.32 -2.40 15.11
CA PHE A 182 3.83 -3.76 15.29
C PHE A 182 4.88 -4.65 15.95
N ALA A 183 6.13 -4.62 15.46
CA ALA A 183 7.25 -5.35 16.07
C ALA A 183 7.44 -4.99 17.55
N ALA A 184 7.42 -3.69 17.89
CA ALA A 184 7.57 -3.24 19.26
C ALA A 184 6.45 -3.76 20.19
N ARG A 185 5.21 -3.85 19.68
CA ARG A 185 4.08 -4.39 20.43
C ARG A 185 4.18 -5.90 20.62
N LEU A 186 4.59 -6.65 19.59
CA LEU A 186 4.84 -8.09 19.69
C LEU A 186 5.94 -8.40 20.71
N ARG A 187 7.04 -7.62 20.72
CA ARG A 187 8.10 -7.76 21.74
C ARG A 187 7.61 -7.55 23.17
N ARG A 188 6.61 -6.66 23.40
CA ARG A 188 5.95 -6.52 24.73
C ARG A 188 5.17 -7.77 25.15
N MET A 189 4.78 -8.60 24.19
CA MET A 189 4.16 -9.91 24.43
C MET A 189 5.21 -11.04 24.50
N ARG A 190 6.52 -10.69 24.63
CA ARG A 190 7.67 -11.63 24.64
C ARG A 190 7.83 -12.45 23.35
N ARG A 191 7.29 -11.93 22.23
CA ARG A 191 7.49 -12.53 20.92
C ARG A 191 8.77 -11.96 20.29
N ALA A 192 9.46 -12.81 19.55
CA ALA A 192 10.67 -12.41 18.81
C ALA A 192 10.24 -11.74 17.49
N ALA A 193 10.17 -10.41 17.47
CA ALA A 193 9.74 -9.65 16.31
C ALA A 193 10.79 -8.64 15.86
N VAL A 194 11.05 -8.60 14.55
CA VAL A 194 11.98 -7.66 13.91
C VAL A 194 11.27 -6.90 12.80
N SER A 195 11.53 -5.61 12.70
CA SER A 195 11.09 -4.78 11.58
C SER A 195 12.22 -4.65 10.56
N VAL A 196 11.89 -4.73 9.29
CA VAL A 196 12.80 -4.57 8.16
C VAL A 196 12.35 -3.36 7.37
N GLY A 197 13.12 -2.27 7.43
CA GLY A 197 12.90 -1.04 6.68
C GLY A 197 14.03 -0.75 5.69
N ALA A 198 15.02 -1.65 5.61
CA ALA A 198 16.20 -1.50 4.79
C ALA A 198 15.91 -1.71 3.30
N ARG A 199 16.72 -1.06 2.46
CA ARG A 199 16.73 -1.19 1.00
C ARG A 199 18.12 -1.59 0.51
N GLY A 200 18.20 -2.04 -0.74
CA GLY A 200 19.46 -2.40 -1.36
C GLY A 200 20.24 -3.46 -0.57
N GLN A 201 21.53 -3.25 -0.33
CA GLN A 201 22.39 -4.20 0.38
C GLN A 201 21.93 -4.47 1.81
N GLY A 202 21.41 -3.45 2.52
CA GLY A 202 20.87 -3.65 3.88
C GLY A 202 19.66 -4.57 3.95
N LEU A 203 18.92 -4.73 2.85
CA LEU A 203 17.88 -5.75 2.76
C LEU A 203 18.48 -7.15 2.73
N ALA A 204 19.57 -7.36 2.00
CA ALA A 204 20.25 -8.67 1.94
C ALA A 204 20.70 -9.13 3.35
N ASP A 205 21.20 -8.19 4.18
CA ASP A 205 21.58 -8.48 5.57
C ASP A 205 20.38 -8.91 6.42
N ALA A 206 19.20 -8.33 6.18
CA ALA A 206 17.97 -8.74 6.85
C ALA A 206 17.44 -10.08 6.35
N LEU A 207 17.54 -10.35 5.04
CA LEU A 207 17.05 -11.58 4.43
C LEU A 207 17.93 -12.82 4.75
N ILE A 208 19.24 -12.63 4.95
CA ILE A 208 20.14 -13.74 5.33
C ILE A 208 19.83 -14.26 6.74
N ASP A 209 19.31 -13.39 7.63
CA ASP A 209 18.90 -13.75 8.99
C ASP A 209 17.56 -14.52 9.05
N MET A 210 16.79 -14.54 7.95
CA MET A 210 15.54 -15.29 7.87
C MET A 210 15.80 -16.80 7.92
N ARG A 211 15.04 -17.50 8.76
CA ARG A 211 15.22 -18.92 9.03
C ARG A 211 13.89 -19.65 9.14
N LYS A 212 13.96 -20.97 9.10
CA LYS A 212 12.82 -21.85 9.30
C LYS A 212 12.17 -21.57 10.67
N GLY A 213 10.85 -21.50 10.71
CA GLY A 213 10.09 -21.11 11.90
C GLY A 213 9.68 -19.63 11.92
N ASP A 214 10.25 -18.79 11.04
CA ASP A 214 9.78 -17.39 10.89
C ASP A 214 8.43 -17.32 10.18
N VAL A 215 7.71 -16.22 10.41
CA VAL A 215 6.61 -15.76 9.55
C VAL A 215 6.95 -14.38 8.99
N VAL A 216 6.64 -14.17 7.73
CA VAL A 216 6.92 -12.91 7.06
C VAL A 216 5.64 -12.10 6.92
N ILE A 217 5.68 -10.84 7.36
CA ILE A 217 4.55 -9.90 7.25
C ILE A 217 5.03 -8.72 6.41
N VAL A 218 4.34 -8.46 5.30
CA VAL A 218 4.70 -7.40 4.36
C VAL A 218 3.63 -6.34 4.35
N LEU A 219 4.00 -5.10 4.66
CA LEU A 219 3.14 -3.92 4.55
C LEU A 219 3.41 -3.26 3.20
N ALA A 220 2.67 -3.63 2.16
CA ALA A 220 2.86 -3.12 0.81
C ALA A 220 1.54 -2.63 0.23
N TYR A 221 1.55 -1.39 -0.27
CA TYR A 221 0.39 -0.68 -0.79
C TYR A 221 0.73 -0.05 -2.14
N ASP A 222 -0.28 0.26 -2.94
CA ASP A 222 -0.20 0.90 -4.27
C ASP A 222 0.57 0.10 -5.34
N ARG A 223 1.76 -0.38 -5.03
CA ARG A 223 2.60 -1.14 -5.96
C ARG A 223 3.50 -2.11 -5.22
N SER A 224 3.83 -3.23 -5.88
CA SER A 224 4.91 -4.08 -5.43
C SER A 224 6.25 -3.35 -5.54
N SER A 225 7.19 -3.72 -4.70
CA SER A 225 8.57 -3.25 -4.80
C SER A 225 9.50 -4.45 -4.97
N PRO A 226 10.65 -4.26 -5.61
CA PRO A 226 11.65 -5.33 -5.72
C PRO A 226 12.02 -5.93 -4.36
N GLU A 227 12.02 -5.10 -3.31
CA GLU A 227 12.30 -5.55 -1.95
C GLU A 227 11.20 -6.47 -1.39
N ALA A 228 9.93 -6.16 -1.66
CA ALA A 228 8.81 -7.01 -1.24
C ALA A 228 8.81 -8.33 -2.02
N GLU A 229 9.09 -8.28 -3.31
CA GLU A 229 9.19 -9.47 -4.18
C GLU A 229 10.32 -10.39 -3.72
N LEU A 230 11.54 -9.84 -3.50
CA LEU A 230 12.70 -10.60 -3.04
C LEU A 230 12.48 -11.19 -1.65
N THR A 231 11.82 -10.43 -0.75
CA THR A 231 11.46 -10.92 0.59
C THR A 231 10.51 -12.12 0.49
N LEU A 232 9.54 -12.05 -0.41
CA LEU A 232 8.59 -13.13 -0.64
C LEU A 232 9.25 -14.35 -1.30
N GLU A 233 10.17 -14.15 -2.25
CA GLU A 233 10.98 -15.23 -2.83
C GLU A 233 11.76 -15.96 -1.74
N ARG A 234 12.46 -15.19 -0.88
CA ARG A 234 13.19 -15.77 0.25
C ARG A 234 12.29 -16.53 1.22
N ALA A 235 11.09 -16.02 1.50
CA ALA A 235 10.12 -16.70 2.34
C ALA A 235 9.69 -18.06 1.73
N ARG A 236 9.48 -18.08 0.42
CA ARG A 236 9.15 -19.34 -0.32
C ARG A 236 10.27 -20.35 -0.28
N ASP A 237 11.53 -19.92 -0.51
CA ASP A 237 12.71 -20.79 -0.45
C ASP A 237 12.85 -21.49 0.91
N LEU A 238 12.49 -20.79 1.97
CA LEU A 238 12.53 -21.27 3.35
C LEU A 238 11.23 -21.94 3.80
N HIS A 239 10.21 -22.01 2.95
CA HIS A 239 8.86 -22.54 3.24
C HIS A 239 8.19 -21.83 4.43
N LEU A 240 8.31 -20.50 4.50
CA LEU A 240 7.73 -19.69 5.56
C LEU A 240 6.29 -19.30 5.24
N GLY A 241 5.48 -19.16 6.27
CA GLY A 241 4.20 -18.47 6.16
C GLY A 241 4.40 -16.99 5.80
N SER A 242 3.56 -16.46 4.90
CA SER A 242 3.66 -15.07 4.47
C SER A 242 2.30 -14.38 4.51
N ILE A 243 2.27 -13.18 5.08
CA ILE A 243 1.08 -12.35 5.26
C ILE A 243 1.30 -11.03 4.52
N LEU A 244 0.39 -10.68 3.64
CA LEU A 244 0.39 -9.38 2.96
C LEU A 244 -0.68 -8.49 3.59
N LEU A 245 -0.30 -7.32 4.07
CA LEU A 245 -1.23 -6.26 4.44
C LEU A 245 -1.17 -5.18 3.34
N THR A 246 -2.30 -4.97 2.66
CA THR A 246 -2.33 -4.23 1.41
C THR A 246 -3.69 -3.56 1.16
N ASP A 247 -3.77 -2.74 0.11
CA ASP A 247 -5.03 -2.22 -0.43
C ASP A 247 -5.42 -2.91 -1.74
N THR A 248 -5.18 -2.26 -2.86
CA THR A 248 -5.53 -2.75 -4.20
C THR A 248 -4.59 -3.84 -4.73
N LEU A 249 -3.36 -3.93 -4.20
CA LEU A 249 -2.40 -4.97 -4.60
C LEU A 249 -2.83 -6.38 -4.16
N GLY A 250 -3.72 -6.49 -3.18
CA GLY A 250 -4.18 -7.78 -2.66
C GLY A 250 -4.67 -8.72 -3.76
N LEU A 251 -5.37 -8.20 -4.76
CA LEU A 251 -5.90 -8.98 -5.88
C LEU A 251 -4.80 -9.44 -6.86
N ALA A 252 -3.77 -8.63 -7.08
CA ALA A 252 -2.67 -8.96 -7.99
C ALA A 252 -1.65 -9.92 -7.35
N LEU A 253 -1.46 -9.85 -6.05
CA LEU A 253 -0.44 -10.59 -5.30
C LEU A 253 -1.03 -11.67 -4.39
N ALA A 254 -2.37 -11.75 -4.22
CA ALA A 254 -3.01 -12.68 -3.28
C ALA A 254 -2.58 -14.14 -3.47
N GLY A 255 -2.36 -14.58 -4.71
CA GLY A 255 -1.87 -15.93 -5.01
C GLY A 255 -0.39 -16.15 -4.70
N GLN A 256 0.35 -15.12 -4.31
CA GLN A 256 1.78 -15.20 -4.03
C GLN A 256 2.09 -15.28 -2.52
N PHE A 257 1.17 -14.82 -1.68
CA PHE A 257 1.25 -14.90 -0.22
C PHE A 257 0.37 -16.01 0.34
N THR A 258 0.70 -16.50 1.53
CA THR A 258 -0.13 -17.49 2.21
C THR A 258 -1.50 -16.91 2.55
N VAL A 259 -1.54 -15.65 2.97
CA VAL A 259 -2.76 -14.90 3.22
C VAL A 259 -2.59 -13.41 2.92
N ALA A 260 -3.64 -12.75 2.44
CA ALA A 260 -3.68 -11.32 2.23
C ALA A 260 -4.82 -10.68 3.03
N LEU A 261 -4.50 -9.61 3.78
CA LEU A 261 -5.45 -8.79 4.52
C LEU A 261 -5.61 -7.46 3.77
N THR A 262 -6.80 -7.22 3.24
CA THR A 262 -7.08 -6.01 2.47
C THR A 262 -7.51 -4.87 3.39
N ALA A 263 -6.66 -3.86 3.51
CA ALA A 263 -6.87 -2.65 4.30
C ALA A 263 -6.77 -1.42 3.39
N HIS A 264 -7.90 -1.01 2.81
CA HIS A 264 -7.95 0.13 1.90
C HIS A 264 -7.55 1.41 2.63
N ARG A 265 -6.74 2.23 1.94
CA ARG A 265 -6.29 3.53 2.44
C ARG A 265 -6.86 4.64 1.55
N ALA A 266 -7.11 5.80 2.11
CA ALA A 266 -7.43 7.01 1.37
C ALA A 266 -6.27 8.00 1.38
N GLY A 267 -6.47 9.12 0.68
CA GLY A 267 -5.45 10.12 0.47
C GLY A 267 -4.53 9.76 -0.69
N GLY A 268 -3.53 10.58 -0.91
CA GLY A 268 -2.62 10.39 -2.04
C GLY A 268 -1.35 11.24 -1.93
N GLY A 269 -0.38 10.93 -2.79
CA GLY A 269 0.85 11.68 -2.85
C GLY A 269 1.73 11.46 -1.61
N MET A 270 1.92 12.51 -0.82
CA MET A 270 2.73 12.49 0.39
C MET A 270 1.98 11.98 1.62
N PHE A 271 0.65 12.11 1.65
CA PHE A 271 -0.17 11.79 2.81
C PHE A 271 -1.14 10.64 2.50
N HIS A 272 -1.01 9.57 3.27
CA HIS A 272 -1.94 8.44 3.25
C HIS A 272 -2.60 8.33 4.62
N LEU A 273 -3.92 8.19 4.61
CA LEU A 273 -4.67 7.87 5.81
C LEU A 273 -4.46 6.40 6.14
N SER A 274 -3.89 6.12 7.29
CA SER A 274 -3.41 4.77 7.66
C SER A 274 -4.09 4.19 8.89
N ALA A 275 -5.18 4.79 9.39
CA ALA A 275 -5.84 4.31 10.60
C ALA A 275 -6.28 2.86 10.45
N ILE A 276 -6.83 2.47 9.30
CA ILE A 276 -7.23 1.07 9.06
C ILE A 276 -6.06 0.09 9.16
N THR A 277 -4.86 0.47 8.71
CA THR A 277 -3.66 -0.38 8.86
C THR A 277 -3.36 -0.61 10.34
N VAL A 278 -3.38 0.46 11.15
CA VAL A 278 -3.16 0.37 12.60
C VAL A 278 -4.25 -0.48 13.26
N VAL A 279 -5.50 -0.31 12.90
CA VAL A 279 -6.62 -1.10 13.42
C VAL A 279 -6.44 -2.60 13.12
N VAL A 280 -6.00 -2.97 11.93
CA VAL A 280 -5.74 -4.38 11.58
C VAL A 280 -4.57 -4.93 12.38
N LEU A 281 -3.48 -4.17 12.51
CA LEU A 281 -2.33 -4.57 13.33
C LEU A 281 -2.72 -4.72 14.81
N ASP A 282 -3.50 -3.79 15.36
CA ASP A 282 -4.00 -3.88 16.74
C ASP A 282 -4.96 -5.07 16.92
N ALA A 283 -5.82 -5.35 15.96
CA ALA A 283 -6.69 -6.51 15.98
C ALA A 283 -5.89 -7.82 16.03
N LEU A 284 -4.79 -7.91 15.24
CA LEU A 284 -3.88 -9.06 15.29
C LEU A 284 -3.24 -9.19 16.68
N LEU A 285 -2.80 -8.08 17.31
CA LEU A 285 -2.24 -8.10 18.66
C LEU A 285 -3.25 -8.59 19.70
N PHE A 286 -4.49 -8.07 19.65
CA PHE A 286 -5.54 -8.55 20.57
C PHE A 286 -5.90 -10.00 20.32
N GLY A 287 -5.96 -10.43 19.05
CA GLY A 287 -6.20 -11.83 18.71
C GLY A 287 -5.11 -12.77 19.24
N LEU A 288 -3.83 -12.37 19.12
CA LEU A 288 -2.71 -13.12 19.68
C LEU A 288 -2.77 -13.17 21.21
N ALA A 289 -3.11 -12.05 21.86
CA ALA A 289 -3.27 -11.99 23.31
C ALA A 289 -4.42 -12.89 23.79
N GLU A 290 -5.50 -13.04 23.02
CA GLU A 290 -6.59 -13.94 23.35
C GLU A 290 -6.21 -15.41 23.15
N LEU A 291 -5.41 -15.72 22.12
CA LEU A 291 -4.90 -17.10 21.90
C LEU A 291 -3.96 -17.56 23.02
N ASP A 292 -3.17 -16.66 23.59
CA ASP A 292 -2.31 -16.93 24.76
C ASP A 292 -2.54 -15.89 25.86
N ARG A 293 -3.71 -15.92 26.43
CA ARG A 293 -4.15 -14.97 27.46
C ARG A 293 -3.24 -14.99 28.71
N ALA A 294 -2.82 -16.17 29.12
CA ALA A 294 -1.96 -16.32 30.31
C ALA A 294 -0.57 -15.71 30.06
N GLY A 295 0.05 -16.00 28.92
CA GLY A 295 1.33 -15.44 28.53
C GLY A 295 1.28 -13.93 28.33
N ALA A 296 0.22 -13.42 27.71
CA ALA A 296 0.04 -11.98 27.51
C ALA A 296 -0.09 -11.22 28.85
N LEU A 297 -0.85 -11.74 29.81
CA LEU A 297 -0.98 -11.15 31.14
C LEU A 297 0.33 -11.22 31.92
N ALA A 298 1.06 -12.34 31.85
CA ALA A 298 2.37 -12.48 32.49
C ALA A 298 3.38 -11.47 31.93
N ALA A 299 3.43 -11.32 30.60
CA ALA A 299 4.29 -10.36 29.95
C ALA A 299 3.94 -8.89 30.33
N ALA A 300 2.66 -8.58 30.43
CA ALA A 300 2.19 -7.25 30.84
C ALA A 300 2.59 -6.93 32.30
N LYS A 301 2.47 -7.90 33.20
CA LYS A 301 2.87 -7.76 34.60
C LYS A 301 4.38 -7.51 34.72
N GLU A 302 5.20 -8.32 34.06
CA GLU A 302 6.66 -8.16 34.07
C GLU A 302 7.10 -6.84 33.49
N LEU A 303 6.48 -6.40 32.40
CA LEU A 303 6.76 -5.08 31.81
C LEU A 303 6.44 -3.96 32.80
N GLN A 304 5.36 -4.07 33.57
CA GLN A 304 5.01 -3.11 34.60
C GLN A 304 6.05 -3.10 35.75
N GLU A 305 6.47 -4.27 36.21
CA GLU A 305 7.51 -4.38 37.26
C GLU A 305 8.83 -3.77 36.82
N LEU A 306 9.27 -4.00 35.58
CA LEU A 306 10.47 -3.40 35.01
C LEU A 306 10.37 -1.87 34.94
N ARG A 307 9.22 -1.32 34.59
CA ARG A 307 9.00 0.12 34.55
C ARG A 307 9.10 0.76 35.94
N VAL A 308 8.47 0.15 36.93
CA VAL A 308 8.57 0.64 38.32
C VAL A 308 10.03 0.66 38.77
N ARG A 309 10.79 -0.41 38.50
CA ARG A 309 12.23 -0.48 38.84
C ARG A 309 13.06 0.59 38.14
N ILE A 310 12.75 0.91 36.88
CA ILE A 310 13.39 2.01 36.15
C ILE A 310 13.09 3.35 36.81
N ASP A 311 11.82 3.62 37.14
CA ASP A 311 11.39 4.86 37.78
C ASP A 311 12.06 5.06 39.16
N ASP A 312 12.19 3.98 39.92
CA ASP A 312 12.87 4.01 41.24
C ASP A 312 14.37 4.30 41.08
N HIS A 313 15.04 3.73 40.08
CA HIS A 313 16.45 4.05 39.79
C HIS A 313 16.66 5.51 39.35
N ILE A 314 15.75 6.04 38.53
CA ILE A 314 15.80 7.45 38.11
C ILE A 314 15.63 8.37 39.30
N LYS A 315 14.71 8.09 40.23
CA LYS A 315 14.48 8.89 41.42
C LYS A 315 15.63 8.78 42.44
N GLY A 316 16.20 7.59 42.62
CA GLY A 316 17.29 7.32 43.54
C GLY A 316 18.65 7.85 43.07
N GLY A 317 18.84 8.05 41.76
CA GLY A 317 20.08 8.64 41.20
C GLY A 317 20.06 10.17 41.11
N ALA A 318 18.96 10.82 41.47
CA ALA A 318 18.83 12.27 41.55
C ALA A 318 19.02 12.86 42.94
N ALA A 319 19.37 12.03 43.94
CA ALA A 319 19.73 12.40 45.31
C ALA A 319 21.25 12.25 45.52
#